data_76b1832aa94daa09baa1e953e093dfee
#
_entry.id   76b1832aa94daa09baa1e953e093dfee
#
_cell.length_a   1.000
_cell.length_b   1.000
_cell.length_c   1.000
_cell.angle_alpha   90.00
_cell.angle_beta   90.00
_cell.angle_gamma   90.00
#
_symmetry.space_group_name_H-M   'P 1'
#
loop_
_entity.id
_entity.type
_entity.pdbx_description
1 polymer ?
#
loop_
_entity_poly.entity_id
_entity_poly.type
_entity_poly.pdbx_seq_one_letter_code
_entity_poly.pdbx_strand_id
1 'polypeptide(L)'
;MKKAGSRIYTFLIFLFLYAPILVLIVFSFNDTETASRTVWSGFSLKWYQKLFQDRLILEALRNTLIIAIAAAVASTVLGTMAAIGINSMKKLPRRIMMNVTNFPMVNPEIVTGVSLMLLFVFAVGLFGGRSLGMGSLIAAHITFCLPM
;
A
#
# COMPACT_ATOMS: atom_id res chain seq x y z
N MET A 1 19.20 0.03 36.38
CA MET A 1 19.90 0.84 35.35
C MET A 1 19.70 0.31 33.90
N LYS A 2 19.68 -1.01 33.65
CA LYS A 2 19.50 -1.57 32.28
C LYS A 2 18.16 -1.18 31.59
N LYS A 3 17.06 -1.02 32.34
CA LYS A 3 15.74 -0.65 31.78
C LYS A 3 15.65 0.79 31.30
N ALA A 4 16.38 1.74 31.90
CA ALA A 4 16.38 3.14 31.49
C ALA A 4 17.17 3.31 30.18
N GLY A 5 18.34 2.69 30.06
CA GLY A 5 19.14 2.70 28.82
C GLY A 5 18.40 2.10 27.62
N SER A 6 17.69 0.99 27.83
CA SER A 6 16.88 0.37 26.78
C SER A 6 15.72 1.28 26.32
N ARG A 7 15.07 2.00 27.21
CA ARG A 7 14.01 2.95 26.87
C ARG A 7 14.54 4.14 26.09
N ILE A 8 15.67 4.70 26.50
CA ILE A 8 16.32 5.81 25.79
C ILE A 8 16.73 5.38 24.37
N TYR A 9 17.33 4.20 24.25
CA TYR A 9 17.73 3.65 22.95
C TYR A 9 16.52 3.43 22.03
N THR A 10 15.44 2.84 22.53
CA THR A 10 14.20 2.65 21.77
C THR A 10 13.61 3.98 21.35
N PHE A 11 13.57 4.98 22.24
CA PHE A 11 13.07 6.31 21.91
C PHE A 11 13.89 6.98 20.80
N LEU A 12 15.21 6.89 20.85
CA LEU A 12 16.08 7.44 19.82
C LEU A 12 15.88 6.77 18.45
N ILE A 13 15.67 5.44 18.42
CA ILE A 13 15.34 4.74 17.17
C ILE A 13 14.02 5.26 16.59
N PHE A 14 12.97 5.37 17.41
CA PHE A 14 11.69 5.89 16.95
C PHE A 14 11.81 7.35 16.50
N LEU A 15 12.53 8.18 17.24
CA LEU A 15 12.77 9.57 16.85
C LEU A 15 13.46 9.64 15.49
N PHE A 16 14.49 8.84 15.27
CA PHE A 16 15.21 8.80 14.01
C PHE A 16 14.33 8.31 12.85
N LEU A 17 13.51 7.28 13.08
CA LEU A 17 12.60 6.74 12.06
C LEU A 17 11.47 7.73 11.71
N TYR A 18 10.94 8.43 12.71
CA TYR A 18 9.82 9.36 12.49
C TYR A 18 10.27 10.79 12.17
N ALA A 19 11.53 11.16 12.42
CA ALA A 19 12.05 12.50 12.13
C ALA A 19 11.80 12.96 10.68
N PRO A 20 12.02 12.15 9.62
CA PRO A 20 11.73 12.56 8.26
C PRO A 20 10.25 12.89 8.04
N ILE A 21 9.35 12.14 8.68
CA ILE A 21 7.90 12.36 8.60
C ILE A 21 7.52 13.67 9.28
N LEU A 22 8.08 13.93 10.47
CA LEU A 22 7.86 15.20 11.19
C LEU A 22 8.35 16.39 10.38
N VAL A 23 9.52 16.27 9.75
CA VAL A 23 10.05 17.30 8.85
C VAL A 23 9.08 17.54 7.69
N LEU A 24 8.58 16.50 7.02
CA LEU A 24 7.61 16.64 5.94
C LEU A 24 6.32 17.32 6.41
N ILE A 25 5.81 16.97 7.60
CA ILE A 25 4.63 17.61 8.17
C ILE A 25 4.88 19.10 8.39
N VAL A 26 6.01 19.49 8.99
CA VAL A 26 6.36 20.90 9.20
C VAL A 26 6.47 21.64 7.88
N PHE A 27 7.21 21.08 6.91
CA PHE A 27 7.38 21.71 5.60
C PHE A 27 6.11 21.71 4.74
N SER A 28 5.08 20.93 5.05
CA SER A 28 3.79 21.02 4.37
C SER A 28 3.09 22.37 4.61
N PHE A 29 3.45 23.06 5.69
CA PHE A 29 2.95 24.41 5.99
C PHE A 29 3.86 25.54 5.47
N ASN A 30 4.93 25.21 4.76
CA ASN A 30 5.87 26.19 4.27
C ASN A 30 5.32 26.98 3.07
N ASP A 31 5.43 28.33 3.13
CA ASP A 31 4.96 29.24 2.09
C ASP A 31 6.02 29.45 0.99
N THR A 32 6.57 28.39 0.44
CA THR A 32 7.56 28.53 -0.64
C THR A 32 6.94 28.27 -2.01
N GLU A 33 7.23 29.15 -2.98
CA GLU A 33 6.89 28.99 -4.38
C GLU A 33 8.09 28.57 -5.24
N THR A 34 9.29 28.57 -4.65
CA THR A 34 10.51 28.18 -5.32
C THR A 34 10.63 26.67 -5.48
N ALA A 35 11.37 26.21 -6.47
CA ALA A 35 11.64 24.79 -6.71
C ALA A 35 12.34 24.11 -5.53
N SER A 36 13.10 24.87 -4.73
CA SER A 36 13.75 24.40 -3.50
C SER A 36 12.82 24.57 -2.30
N ARG A 37 12.03 23.53 -2.01
CA ARG A 37 11.08 23.49 -0.88
C ARG A 37 11.76 23.28 0.49
N THR A 38 13.08 23.23 0.53
CA THR A 38 13.86 22.96 1.74
C THR A 38 14.18 24.19 2.58
N VAL A 39 13.87 25.40 2.07
CA VAL A 39 14.06 26.65 2.79
C VAL A 39 12.73 27.09 3.40
N TRP A 40 12.70 27.34 4.69
CA TRP A 40 11.52 27.85 5.39
C TRP A 40 11.27 29.32 5.01
N SER A 41 10.14 29.59 4.37
CA SER A 41 9.77 30.94 3.89
C SER A 41 8.63 31.57 4.70
N GLY A 42 7.96 30.79 5.56
CA GLY A 42 6.84 31.25 6.36
C GLY A 42 5.75 30.20 6.51
N PHE A 43 4.77 30.46 7.37
CA PHE A 43 3.63 29.57 7.60
C PHE A 43 2.49 29.90 6.62
N SER A 44 1.98 28.90 5.90
CA SER A 44 0.85 29.06 5.00
C SER A 44 0.04 27.78 4.84
N LEU A 45 -1.26 27.92 4.65
CA LEU A 45 -2.19 26.84 4.33
C LEU A 45 -2.55 26.77 2.85
N LYS A 46 -1.88 27.55 2.00
CA LYS A 46 -2.21 27.66 0.57
C LYS A 46 -2.14 26.33 -0.18
N TRP A 47 -1.22 25.46 0.23
CA TRP A 47 -1.07 24.14 -0.39
C TRP A 47 -2.25 23.23 -0.09
N TYR A 48 -2.82 23.31 1.11
CA TYR A 48 -4.03 22.58 1.47
C TYR A 48 -5.26 23.11 0.71
N GLN A 49 -5.37 24.43 0.54
CA GLN A 49 -6.43 25.02 -0.26
C GLN A 49 -6.32 24.59 -1.74
N LYS A 50 -5.11 24.62 -2.33
CA LYS A 50 -4.85 24.11 -3.69
C LYS A 50 -5.17 22.62 -3.81
N LEU A 51 -4.84 21.81 -2.80
CA LEU A 51 -5.13 20.38 -2.78
C LEU A 51 -6.62 20.10 -2.93
N PHE A 52 -7.47 20.82 -2.18
CA PHE A 52 -8.93 20.64 -2.26
C PHE A 52 -9.57 21.24 -3.50
N GLN A 53 -8.85 22.10 -4.24
CA GLN A 53 -9.28 22.66 -5.51
C GLN A 53 -8.76 21.86 -6.72
N ASP A 54 -7.76 21.02 -6.53
CA ASP A 54 -7.17 20.22 -7.60
C ASP A 54 -8.06 19.02 -7.92
N ARG A 55 -8.74 19.11 -9.05
CA ARG A 55 -9.64 18.06 -9.52
C ARG A 55 -8.95 16.73 -9.74
N LEU A 56 -7.72 16.75 -10.26
CA LEU A 56 -6.98 15.50 -10.52
C LEU A 56 -6.64 14.76 -9.23
N ILE A 57 -6.26 15.49 -8.19
CA ILE A 57 -5.95 14.91 -6.87
C ILE A 57 -7.23 14.35 -6.23
N LEU A 58 -8.34 15.08 -6.31
CA LEU A 58 -9.61 14.60 -5.76
C LEU A 58 -10.14 13.37 -6.49
N GLU A 59 -10.01 13.31 -7.82
CA GLU A 59 -10.35 12.13 -8.60
C GLU A 59 -9.44 10.94 -8.26
N ALA A 60 -8.13 11.17 -8.12
CA ALA A 60 -7.18 10.15 -7.69
C ALA A 60 -7.51 9.62 -6.30
N LEU A 61 -7.81 10.50 -5.35
CA LEU A 61 -8.23 10.11 -3.99
C LEU A 61 -9.50 9.25 -4.00
N ARG A 62 -10.52 9.68 -4.75
CA ARG A 62 -11.76 8.93 -4.91
C ARG A 62 -11.48 7.54 -5.48
N ASN A 63 -10.70 7.44 -6.54
CA ASN A 63 -10.37 6.16 -7.17
C ASN A 63 -9.59 5.25 -6.21
N THR A 64 -8.64 5.79 -5.47
CA THR A 64 -7.87 5.06 -4.45
C THR A 64 -8.78 4.51 -3.35
N LEU A 65 -9.72 5.31 -2.85
CA LEU A 65 -10.67 4.87 -1.83
C LEU A 65 -11.59 3.76 -2.35
N ILE A 66 -12.10 3.89 -3.57
CA ILE A 66 -12.94 2.85 -4.19
C ILE A 66 -12.16 1.54 -4.33
N ILE A 67 -10.93 1.60 -4.85
CA ILE A 67 -10.07 0.42 -5.01
C ILE A 67 -9.76 -0.21 -3.64
N ALA A 68 -9.38 0.60 -2.65
CA ALA A 68 -9.03 0.13 -1.32
C ALA A 68 -10.21 -0.58 -0.64
N ILE A 69 -11.41 0.03 -0.67
CA ILE A 69 -12.60 -0.56 -0.05
C ILE A 69 -13.00 -1.85 -0.79
N ALA A 70 -13.05 -1.81 -2.12
CA ALA A 70 -13.42 -2.98 -2.91
C ALA A 70 -12.43 -4.14 -2.70
N ALA A 71 -11.13 -3.86 -2.73
CA ALA A 71 -10.11 -4.86 -2.49
C ALA A 71 -10.13 -5.39 -1.05
N ALA A 72 -10.32 -4.54 -0.04
CA ALA A 72 -10.40 -4.95 1.36
C ALA A 72 -11.59 -5.88 1.62
N VAL A 73 -12.78 -5.52 1.14
CA VAL A 73 -13.97 -6.35 1.30
C VAL A 73 -13.80 -7.69 0.59
N ALA A 74 -13.37 -7.67 -0.68
CA ALA A 74 -13.17 -8.89 -1.45
C ALA A 74 -12.11 -9.79 -0.84
N SER A 75 -10.96 -9.24 -0.44
CA SER A 75 -9.88 -10.01 0.20
C SER A 75 -10.31 -10.60 1.54
N THR A 76 -11.07 -9.86 2.35
CA THR A 76 -11.57 -10.35 3.64
C THR A 76 -12.52 -11.53 3.45
N VAL A 77 -13.45 -11.43 2.52
CA VAL A 77 -14.39 -12.51 2.23
C VAL A 77 -13.65 -13.74 1.69
N LEU A 78 -12.82 -13.56 0.66
CA LEU A 78 -12.08 -14.66 0.05
C LEU A 78 -11.06 -15.27 1.02
N GLY A 79 -10.33 -14.46 1.77
CA GLY A 79 -9.36 -14.91 2.78
C GLY A 79 -10.01 -15.69 3.90
N THR A 80 -11.16 -15.23 4.39
CA THR A 80 -11.94 -15.96 5.42
C THR A 80 -12.45 -17.31 4.89
N MET A 81 -13.00 -17.34 3.68
CA MET A 81 -13.42 -18.59 3.06
C MET A 81 -12.25 -19.56 2.84
N ALA A 82 -11.12 -19.05 2.36
CA ALA A 82 -9.91 -19.83 2.18
C ALA A 82 -9.38 -20.39 3.50
N ALA A 83 -9.34 -19.57 4.56
CA ALA A 83 -8.90 -19.98 5.88
C ALA A 83 -9.77 -21.11 6.46
N ILE A 84 -11.11 -21.01 6.34
CA ILE A 84 -12.03 -22.06 6.77
C ILE A 84 -11.80 -23.32 5.93
N GLY A 85 -11.67 -23.19 4.62
CA GLY A 85 -11.40 -24.31 3.71
C GLY A 85 -10.10 -25.03 4.05
N ILE A 86 -9.01 -24.29 4.22
CA ILE A 86 -7.69 -24.84 4.59
C ILE A 86 -7.73 -25.54 5.96
N ASN A 87 -8.46 -24.97 6.93
CA ASN A 87 -8.61 -25.57 8.24
C ASN A 87 -9.35 -26.91 8.23
N SER A 88 -10.25 -27.07 7.30
CA SER A 88 -11.05 -28.31 7.10
C SER A 88 -10.30 -29.40 6.31
N MET A 89 -9.14 -29.09 5.74
CA MET A 89 -8.37 -30.04 4.95
C MET A 89 -7.60 -31.06 5.81
N LYS A 90 -7.34 -32.24 5.24
CA LYS A 90 -6.45 -33.24 5.85
C LYS A 90 -5.02 -32.68 5.95
N LYS A 91 -4.21 -33.27 6.86
CA LYS A 91 -2.85 -32.76 7.22
C LYS A 91 -1.93 -32.49 6.01
N LEU A 92 -1.90 -33.38 5.02
CA LEU A 92 -0.98 -33.26 3.88
C LEU A 92 -1.36 -32.12 2.92
N PRO A 93 -2.60 -32.03 2.37
CA PRO A 93 -3.00 -30.93 1.52
C PRO A 93 -2.97 -29.56 2.26
N ARG A 94 -3.33 -29.53 3.55
CA ARG A 94 -3.21 -28.34 4.38
C ARG A 94 -1.78 -27.81 4.43
N ARG A 95 -0.80 -28.72 4.66
CA ARG A 95 0.62 -28.32 4.71
C ARG A 95 1.11 -27.76 3.38
N ILE A 96 0.70 -28.37 2.26
CA ILE A 96 1.06 -27.88 0.91
C ILE A 96 0.46 -26.48 0.68
N MET A 97 -0.85 -26.31 0.97
CA MET A 97 -1.51 -25.00 0.83
C MET A 97 -0.86 -23.92 1.69
N MET A 98 -0.56 -24.20 2.95
CA MET A 98 0.12 -23.25 3.84
C MET A 98 1.50 -22.83 3.29
N ASN A 99 2.27 -23.78 2.74
CA ASN A 99 3.55 -23.44 2.13
C ASN A 99 3.38 -22.58 0.88
N VAL A 100 2.39 -22.89 0.02
CA VAL A 100 2.09 -22.09 -1.18
C VAL A 100 1.63 -20.69 -0.82
N THR A 101 0.78 -20.56 0.21
CA THR A 101 0.28 -19.24 0.67
C THR A 101 1.39 -18.37 1.28
N ASN A 102 2.38 -18.99 1.92
CA ASN A 102 3.51 -18.25 2.48
C ASN A 102 4.54 -17.81 1.42
N PHE A 103 4.52 -18.39 0.23
CA PHE A 103 5.49 -18.09 -0.82
C PHE A 103 5.49 -16.62 -1.27
N PRO A 104 4.34 -15.96 -1.48
CA PRO A 104 4.29 -14.54 -1.82
C PRO A 104 4.84 -13.61 -0.73
N MET A 105 4.76 -14.00 0.55
CA MET A 105 5.28 -13.19 1.66
C MET A 105 6.81 -13.05 1.65
N VAL A 106 7.52 -14.00 1.02
CA VAL A 106 8.98 -14.00 0.93
C VAL A 106 9.46 -13.25 -0.31
N ASN A 107 8.59 -13.10 -1.31
CA ASN A 107 8.94 -12.41 -2.55
C ASN A 107 8.89 -10.88 -2.37
N PRO A 108 9.87 -10.14 -2.94
CA PRO A 108 9.82 -8.69 -2.96
C PRO A 108 8.53 -8.21 -3.64
N GLU A 109 7.80 -7.30 -2.99
CA GLU A 109 6.53 -6.74 -3.49
C GLU A 109 6.64 -6.17 -4.91
N ILE A 110 7.80 -5.57 -5.24
CA ILE A 110 8.11 -5.03 -6.56
C ILE A 110 8.06 -6.12 -7.62
N VAL A 111 8.67 -7.28 -7.35
CA VAL A 111 8.70 -8.41 -8.31
C VAL A 111 7.30 -8.95 -8.55
N THR A 112 6.52 -9.11 -7.49
CA THR A 112 5.12 -9.56 -7.59
C THR A 112 4.27 -8.54 -8.36
N GLY A 113 4.44 -7.24 -8.07
CA GLY A 113 3.72 -6.17 -8.76
C GLY A 113 4.02 -6.13 -10.26
N VAL A 114 5.30 -6.20 -10.65
CA VAL A 114 5.70 -6.22 -12.06
C VAL A 114 5.20 -7.49 -12.75
N SER A 115 5.27 -8.64 -12.10
CA SER A 115 4.78 -9.91 -12.66
C SER A 115 3.27 -9.88 -12.91
N LEU A 116 2.48 -9.34 -11.97
CA LEU A 116 1.04 -9.17 -12.14
C LEU A 116 0.73 -8.17 -13.25
N MET A 117 1.48 -7.08 -13.36
CA MET A 117 1.31 -6.10 -14.44
C MET A 117 1.53 -6.76 -15.81
N LEU A 118 2.61 -7.52 -15.97
CA LEU A 118 2.91 -8.24 -17.21
C LEU A 118 1.83 -9.28 -17.53
N LEU A 119 1.38 -10.02 -16.51
CA LEU A 119 0.29 -10.99 -16.66
C LEU A 119 -0.99 -10.33 -17.17
N PHE A 120 -1.38 -9.20 -16.59
CA PHE A 120 -2.58 -8.47 -17.02
C PHE A 120 -2.43 -7.86 -18.42
N VAL A 121 -1.25 -7.31 -18.76
CA VAL A 121 -0.99 -6.80 -20.11
C VAL A 121 -1.13 -7.92 -21.13
N PHE A 122 -0.55 -9.09 -20.84
CA PHE A 122 -0.65 -10.27 -21.70
C PHE A 122 -2.10 -10.75 -21.83
N ALA A 123 -2.82 -10.89 -20.71
CA ALA A 123 -4.21 -11.31 -20.69
C ALA A 123 -5.11 -10.35 -21.49
N VAL A 124 -4.97 -9.03 -21.25
CA VAL A 124 -5.73 -8.02 -21.98
C VAL A 124 -5.43 -8.06 -23.48
N GLY A 125 -4.15 -8.28 -23.87
CA GLY A 125 -3.75 -8.44 -25.26
C GLY A 125 -4.39 -9.67 -25.93
N LEU A 126 -4.49 -10.79 -25.22
CA LEU A 126 -5.11 -12.03 -25.70
C LEU A 126 -6.62 -11.89 -25.92
N PHE A 127 -7.31 -11.16 -25.06
CA PHE A 127 -8.76 -10.96 -25.12
C PHE A 127 -9.18 -9.71 -25.93
N GLY A 128 -8.24 -9.07 -26.65
CA GLY A 128 -8.53 -7.91 -27.50
C GLY A 128 -8.84 -6.62 -26.74
N GLY A 129 -8.54 -6.55 -25.44
CA GLY A 129 -8.68 -5.33 -24.64
C GLY A 129 -7.60 -4.28 -24.99
N ARG A 130 -7.94 -3.00 -24.79
CA ARG A 130 -7.03 -1.89 -25.13
C ARG A 130 -6.24 -1.31 -23.96
N SER A 131 -6.65 -1.52 -22.72
CA SER A 131 -5.97 -0.91 -21.56
C SER A 131 -6.24 -1.67 -20.25
N LEU A 132 -5.30 -1.54 -19.34
CA LEU A 132 -5.49 -1.92 -17.95
C LEU A 132 -6.43 -0.91 -17.30
N GLY A 133 -7.47 -1.38 -16.62
CA GLY A 133 -8.46 -0.53 -15.98
C GLY A 133 -8.52 -0.73 -14.47
N MET A 134 -9.49 -0.09 -13.85
CA MET A 134 -9.75 -0.20 -12.40
C MET A 134 -9.93 -1.66 -11.93
N GLY A 135 -10.52 -2.52 -12.76
CA GLY A 135 -10.71 -3.94 -12.45
C GLY A 135 -9.39 -4.71 -12.27
N SER A 136 -8.38 -4.45 -13.13
CA SER A 136 -7.06 -5.08 -12.98
C SER A 136 -6.33 -4.59 -11.74
N LEU A 137 -6.49 -3.31 -11.36
CA LEU A 137 -5.95 -2.76 -10.12
C LEU A 137 -6.59 -3.41 -8.89
N ILE A 138 -7.92 -3.55 -8.87
CA ILE A 138 -8.63 -4.23 -7.78
C ILE A 138 -8.18 -5.69 -7.67
N ALA A 139 -8.08 -6.42 -8.78
CA ALA A 139 -7.62 -7.80 -8.80
C ALA A 139 -6.18 -7.93 -8.28
N ALA A 140 -5.28 -7.02 -8.67
CA ALA A 140 -3.92 -6.98 -8.14
C ALA A 140 -3.90 -6.77 -6.62
N HIS A 141 -4.66 -5.79 -6.11
CA HIS A 141 -4.72 -5.51 -4.67
C HIS A 141 -5.32 -6.69 -3.88
N ILE A 142 -6.36 -7.35 -4.40
CA ILE A 142 -6.90 -8.58 -3.80
C ILE A 142 -5.80 -9.64 -3.71
N THR A 143 -5.05 -9.86 -4.78
CA THR A 143 -3.98 -10.85 -4.82
C THR A 143 -2.87 -10.55 -3.80
N PHE A 144 -2.53 -9.27 -3.58
CA PHE A 144 -1.57 -8.87 -2.55
C PHE A 144 -2.09 -9.06 -1.13
N CYS A 145 -3.38 -8.81 -0.89
CA CYS A 145 -3.97 -8.90 0.44
C CYS A 145 -4.35 -10.32 0.87
N LEU A 146 -4.54 -11.25 -0.07
CA LEU A 146 -4.98 -12.62 0.23
C LEU A 146 -4.00 -13.44 1.08
N PRO A 147 -2.66 -13.33 0.93
CA PRO A 147 -1.70 -14.10 1.74
C PRO A 147 -1.60 -13.65 3.20
N MET A 148 -2.12 -12.50 3.56
CA MET A 148 -2.14 -11.97 4.92
C MET A 148 -3.40 -12.41 5.67
#